data_cc35890e839f2d2482efff803b6f2d91
#
_entry.id   cc35890e839f2d2482efff803b6f2d91
#
_cell.length_a   1.000
_cell.length_b   1.000
_cell.length_c   1.000
_cell.angle_alpha   90.00
_cell.angle_beta   90.00
_cell.angle_gamma   90.00
#
_symmetry.space_group_name_H-M   'P 1'
#
loop_
_entity.id
_entity.type
_entity.pdbx_description
1 polymer ?
#
loop_
_entity_poly.entity_id
_entity_poly.type
_entity_poly.pdbx_seq_one_letter_code
_entity_poly.pdbx_strand_id
1 'polypeptide(L)'
;MATLTTLADRLRSELGDLAKSFVWQTTADGTTNRFLVPYSPIDGATLLVTVDGEDVSTSVDVEETTGYITFDVTPDTDASIIVVGKYFRYFTDAEICQFVNDAFAQHTANHADAYGRGITLLNLPGLEEYPVVIYASTLALYTLATDAAFDIDITA
;
A
#
# COMPACT_ATOMS: atom_id res chain seq x y z
N MET A 1 1.70 12.47 19.79
CA MET A 1 0.38 11.82 19.70
C MET A 1 0.43 10.89 18.49
N ALA A 2 0.28 9.61 18.71
CA ALA A 2 0.30 8.63 17.64
C ALA A 2 -0.92 8.76 16.73
N THR A 3 -0.72 8.62 15.44
CA THR A 3 -1.80 8.42 14.46
C THR A 3 -1.50 7.13 13.70
N LEU A 4 -2.51 6.54 13.09
CA LEU A 4 -2.32 5.34 12.25
C LEU A 4 -1.29 5.63 11.15
N THR A 5 -1.38 6.80 10.50
CA THR A 5 -0.44 7.21 9.45
C THR A 5 1.00 7.29 9.97
N THR A 6 1.23 7.95 11.12
CA THR A 6 2.60 8.07 11.65
C THR A 6 3.21 6.72 12.04
N LEU A 7 2.42 5.79 12.55
CA LEU A 7 2.88 4.43 12.86
C LEU A 7 3.12 3.61 11.58
N ALA A 8 2.26 3.77 10.57
CA ALA A 8 2.43 3.15 9.26
C ALA A 8 3.70 3.62 8.55
N ASP A 9 3.98 4.93 8.54
CA ASP A 9 5.22 5.49 7.97
C ASP A 9 6.48 4.96 8.67
N ARG A 10 6.43 4.84 9.99
CA ARG A 10 7.52 4.24 10.77
C ARG A 10 7.70 2.76 10.44
N LEU A 11 6.60 2.00 10.32
CA LEU A 11 6.64 0.59 9.92
C LEU A 11 7.27 0.43 8.54
N ARG A 12 6.89 1.25 7.54
CA ARG A 12 7.53 1.23 6.23
C ARG A 12 9.03 1.49 6.29
N SER A 13 9.45 2.43 7.15
CA SER A 13 10.87 2.74 7.37
C SER A 13 11.61 1.55 7.97
N GLU A 14 11.05 0.87 8.97
CA GLU A 14 11.64 -0.32 9.60
C GLU A 14 11.76 -1.50 8.62
N LEU A 15 10.77 -1.68 7.73
CA LEU A 15 10.78 -2.73 6.70
C LEU A 15 11.66 -2.39 5.49
N GLY A 16 12.10 -1.12 5.34
CA GLY A 16 12.75 -0.63 4.12
C GLY A 16 11.82 -0.61 2.91
N ASP A 17 10.50 -0.59 3.14
CA ASP A 17 9.46 -0.59 2.10
C ASP A 17 9.09 0.85 1.70
N LEU A 18 10.09 1.59 1.24
CA LEU A 18 9.95 2.99 0.88
C LEU A 18 9.42 3.15 -0.55
N ALA A 19 8.54 4.13 -0.73
CA ALA A 19 7.95 4.45 -2.03
C ALA A 19 9.01 4.85 -3.06
N LYS A 20 8.90 4.32 -4.28
CA LYS A 20 9.75 4.63 -5.44
C LYS A 20 8.90 5.21 -6.54
N SER A 21 9.37 6.30 -7.17
CA SER A 21 8.67 6.91 -8.30
C SER A 21 8.84 6.08 -9.57
N PHE A 22 7.80 6.06 -10.41
CA PHE A 22 7.83 5.46 -11.73
C PHE A 22 7.11 6.35 -12.76
N VAL A 23 7.45 6.14 -14.02
CA VAL A 23 6.73 6.63 -15.19
C VAL A 23 6.57 5.44 -16.13
N TRP A 24 5.35 5.17 -16.55
CA TRP A 24 5.04 4.15 -17.53
C TRP A 24 4.22 4.76 -18.67
N GLN A 25 4.49 4.33 -19.89
CA GLN A 25 3.83 4.82 -21.09
C GLN A 25 3.47 3.66 -22.02
N THR A 26 2.30 3.75 -22.61
CA THR A 26 1.84 2.84 -23.67
C THR A 26 0.95 3.57 -24.66
N THR A 27 0.62 2.90 -25.76
CA THR A 27 -0.34 3.38 -26.76
C THR A 27 -1.56 2.48 -26.74
N ALA A 28 -2.75 3.07 -26.77
CA ALA A 28 -4.01 2.35 -26.79
C ALA A 28 -4.31 1.74 -28.17
N ASP A 29 -5.03 0.62 -28.18
CA ASP A 29 -5.47 -0.08 -29.39
C ASP A 29 -6.93 0.23 -29.78
N GLY A 30 -7.61 1.09 -29.03
CA GLY A 30 -9.01 1.44 -29.21
C GLY A 30 -10.01 0.37 -28.75
N THR A 31 -9.55 -0.75 -28.20
CA THR A 31 -10.40 -1.88 -27.77
C THR A 31 -10.15 -2.33 -26.33
N THR A 32 -8.94 -2.17 -25.85
CA THR A 32 -8.52 -2.55 -24.51
C THR A 32 -8.74 -1.40 -23.53
N ASN A 33 -9.46 -1.68 -22.44
CA ASN A 33 -9.68 -0.70 -21.36
C ASN A 33 -8.91 -1.04 -20.08
N ARG A 34 -8.24 -2.20 -20.00
CA ARG A 34 -7.49 -2.64 -18.82
C ARG A 34 -6.03 -2.88 -19.17
N PHE A 35 -5.13 -2.18 -18.50
CA PHE A 35 -3.69 -2.20 -18.74
C PHE A 35 -2.93 -2.63 -17.50
N LEU A 36 -1.87 -3.41 -17.68
CA LEU A 36 -0.96 -3.79 -16.60
C LEU A 36 0.23 -2.83 -16.57
N VAL A 37 0.35 -2.08 -15.50
CA VAL A 37 1.55 -1.30 -15.17
C VAL A 37 2.56 -2.24 -14.50
N PRO A 38 3.82 -2.34 -14.98
CA PRO A 38 4.78 -3.32 -14.48
C PRO A 38 5.41 -2.91 -13.13
N TYR A 39 4.66 -2.21 -12.31
CA TYR A 39 5.04 -1.76 -10.96
C TYR A 39 3.91 -2.10 -10.01
N SER A 40 4.20 -2.85 -8.97
CA SER A 40 3.24 -3.17 -7.91
C SER A 40 3.96 -3.53 -6.61
N PRO A 41 3.37 -3.30 -5.45
CA PRO A 41 2.10 -2.59 -5.22
C PRO A 41 2.18 -1.09 -5.57
N ILE A 42 1.13 -0.55 -6.19
CA ILE A 42 1.03 0.88 -6.54
C ILE A 42 0.50 1.67 -5.34
N ASP A 43 1.03 2.87 -5.14
CA ASP A 43 0.43 3.87 -4.26
C ASP A 43 -0.65 4.63 -5.03
N GLY A 44 -1.90 4.18 -4.91
CA GLY A 44 -3.05 4.76 -5.63
C GLY A 44 -3.29 6.23 -5.32
N ALA A 45 -2.92 6.69 -4.13
CA ALA A 45 -3.08 8.08 -3.73
C ALA A 45 -2.17 9.07 -4.49
N THR A 46 -1.06 8.57 -5.07
CA THR A 46 -0.10 9.39 -5.82
C THR A 46 -0.19 9.22 -7.33
N LEU A 47 -1.13 8.40 -7.80
CA LEU A 47 -1.23 8.05 -9.22
C LEU A 47 -1.81 9.20 -10.05
N LEU A 48 -1.11 9.55 -11.12
CA LEU A 48 -1.57 10.46 -12.16
C LEU A 48 -1.64 9.68 -13.48
N VAL A 49 -2.82 9.61 -14.07
CA VAL A 49 -3.05 8.95 -15.38
C VAL A 49 -3.48 10.01 -16.37
N THR A 50 -2.76 10.09 -17.49
CA THR A 50 -3.11 11.00 -18.58
C THR A 50 -3.30 10.23 -19.88
N VAL A 51 -4.28 10.66 -20.68
CA VAL A 51 -4.53 10.19 -22.05
C VAL A 51 -4.43 11.39 -22.98
N ASP A 52 -3.51 11.34 -23.94
CA ASP A 52 -3.21 12.44 -24.87
C ASP A 52 -2.91 13.78 -24.15
N GLY A 53 -2.37 13.70 -22.92
CA GLY A 53 -2.03 14.85 -22.09
C GLY A 53 -3.18 15.38 -21.21
N GLU A 54 -4.37 14.80 -21.31
CA GLU A 54 -5.51 15.12 -20.42
C GLU A 54 -5.49 14.22 -19.17
N ASP A 55 -5.69 14.80 -18.00
CA ASP A 55 -5.77 14.07 -16.73
C ASP A 55 -7.10 13.32 -16.63
N VAL A 56 -7.04 12.00 -16.57
CA VAL A 56 -8.18 11.10 -16.44
C VAL A 56 -8.15 10.28 -15.15
N SER A 57 -7.32 10.65 -14.18
CA SER A 57 -7.09 9.89 -12.95
C SER A 57 -8.37 9.57 -12.17
N THR A 58 -9.41 10.41 -12.28
CA THR A 58 -10.71 10.20 -11.62
C THR A 58 -11.64 9.24 -12.36
N SER A 59 -11.30 8.84 -13.58
CA SER A 59 -12.07 7.95 -14.45
C SER A 59 -11.34 6.61 -14.68
N VAL A 60 -10.48 6.26 -13.73
CA VAL A 60 -9.65 5.05 -13.76
C VAL A 60 -9.77 4.35 -12.43
N ASP A 61 -10.07 3.05 -12.47
CA ASP A 61 -9.97 2.16 -11.31
C ASP A 61 -8.59 1.52 -11.25
N VAL A 62 -7.98 1.52 -10.06
CA VAL A 62 -6.60 1.05 -9.83
C VAL A 62 -6.61 -0.13 -8.86
N GLU A 63 -6.15 -1.27 -9.33
CA GLU A 63 -5.89 -2.43 -8.49
C GLU A 63 -4.45 -2.37 -7.96
N GLU A 64 -4.29 -1.75 -6.79
CA GLU A 64 -2.98 -1.41 -6.22
C GLU A 64 -2.06 -2.62 -6.07
N THR A 65 -2.61 -3.78 -5.69
CA THR A 65 -1.85 -5.02 -5.42
C THR A 65 -1.22 -5.61 -6.68
N THR A 66 -1.94 -5.56 -7.81
CA THR A 66 -1.52 -6.21 -9.06
C THR A 66 -0.92 -5.26 -10.09
N GLY A 67 -1.22 -3.97 -9.96
CA GLY A 67 -0.80 -2.94 -10.91
C GLY A 67 -1.72 -2.79 -12.12
N TYR A 68 -2.91 -3.40 -12.11
CA TYR A 68 -3.89 -3.16 -13.17
C TYR A 68 -4.57 -1.81 -13.01
N ILE A 69 -4.69 -1.11 -14.15
CA ILE A 69 -5.52 0.09 -14.30
C ILE A 69 -6.64 -0.23 -15.29
N THR A 70 -7.87 0.12 -14.91
CA THR A 70 -9.06 -0.07 -15.74
C THR A 70 -9.70 1.27 -16.01
N PHE A 71 -9.83 1.65 -17.28
CA PHE A 71 -10.48 2.89 -17.70
C PHE A 71 -12.01 2.69 -17.76
N ASP A 72 -12.75 3.67 -17.27
CA ASP A 72 -14.24 3.69 -17.40
C ASP A 72 -14.67 3.77 -18.87
N VAL A 73 -13.91 4.50 -19.66
CA VAL A 73 -14.09 4.62 -21.12
C VAL A 73 -12.83 4.15 -21.80
N THR A 74 -12.98 3.22 -22.75
CA THR A 74 -11.84 2.70 -23.53
C THR A 74 -11.14 3.84 -24.27
N PRO A 75 -9.82 4.03 -24.08
CA PRO A 75 -9.06 5.04 -24.82
C PRO A 75 -9.09 4.79 -26.33
N ASP A 76 -9.12 5.86 -27.11
CA ASP A 76 -9.15 5.78 -28.58
C ASP A 76 -7.88 5.11 -29.13
N THR A 77 -7.99 4.57 -30.35
CA THR A 77 -6.85 3.98 -31.07
C THR A 77 -5.73 5.02 -31.21
N ASP A 78 -4.48 4.60 -30.95
CA ASP A 78 -3.27 5.41 -30.98
C ASP A 78 -3.18 6.49 -29.89
N ALA A 79 -4.15 6.57 -28.95
CA ALA A 79 -4.06 7.47 -27.81
C ALA A 79 -2.83 7.14 -26.94
N SER A 80 -2.09 8.18 -26.54
CA SER A 80 -0.93 8.04 -25.67
C SER A 80 -1.35 8.02 -24.20
N ILE A 81 -1.13 6.89 -23.54
CA ILE A 81 -1.39 6.71 -22.11
C ILE A 81 -0.08 6.89 -21.34
N ILE A 82 -0.06 7.80 -20.37
CA ILE A 82 1.09 8.00 -19.48
C ILE A 82 0.60 7.88 -18.04
N VAL A 83 1.29 7.05 -17.26
CA VAL A 83 1.03 6.81 -15.83
C VAL A 83 2.25 7.21 -15.04
N VAL A 84 2.06 8.13 -14.10
CA VAL A 84 3.10 8.61 -13.19
C VAL A 84 2.62 8.38 -11.77
N GLY A 85 3.49 7.84 -10.94
CA GLY A 85 3.11 7.57 -9.56
C GLY A 85 4.26 7.01 -8.73
N LYS A 86 3.88 6.41 -7.62
CA LYS A 86 4.81 5.69 -6.75
C LYS A 86 4.36 4.25 -6.58
N TYR A 87 5.30 3.38 -6.25
CA TYR A 87 5.06 1.99 -5.90
C TYR A 87 5.93 1.59 -4.71
N PHE A 88 5.49 0.55 -4.02
CA PHE A 88 6.21 -0.04 -2.91
C PHE A 88 6.89 -1.34 -3.34
N ARG A 89 7.67 -1.92 -2.46
CA ARG A 89 8.35 -3.19 -2.74
C ARG A 89 7.54 -4.40 -2.30
N TYR A 90 6.81 -4.27 -1.19
CA TYR A 90 6.19 -5.42 -0.53
C TYR A 90 4.69 -5.29 -0.32
N PHE A 91 4.22 -4.15 0.22
CA PHE A 91 2.86 -4.01 0.74
C PHE A 91 2.16 -2.76 0.24
N THR A 92 0.85 -2.86 0.06
CA THR A 92 -0.04 -1.71 -0.12
C THR A 92 -0.14 -0.90 1.18
N ASP A 93 -0.66 0.33 1.11
CA ASP A 93 -0.95 1.13 2.31
C ASP A 93 -2.00 0.49 3.20
N ALA A 94 -2.99 -0.17 2.62
CA ALA A 94 -4.02 -0.89 3.35
C ALA A 94 -3.43 -2.03 4.19
N GLU A 95 -2.52 -2.82 3.63
CA GLU A 95 -1.84 -3.92 4.34
C GLU A 95 -0.95 -3.41 5.47
N ILE A 96 -0.19 -2.34 5.24
CA ILE A 96 0.63 -1.70 6.27
C ILE A 96 -0.23 -1.19 7.43
N CYS A 97 -1.35 -0.51 7.13
CA CYS A 97 -2.30 -0.06 8.14
C CYS A 97 -2.94 -1.23 8.90
N GLN A 98 -3.19 -2.35 8.22
CA GLN A 98 -3.72 -3.55 8.88
C GLN A 98 -2.71 -4.13 9.88
N PHE A 99 -1.43 -4.28 9.51
CA PHE A 99 -0.40 -4.76 10.45
C PHE A 99 -0.27 -3.85 11.68
N VAL A 100 -0.35 -2.52 11.50
CA VAL A 100 -0.32 -1.58 12.62
C VAL A 100 -1.55 -1.75 13.51
N ASN A 101 -2.75 -1.88 12.95
CA ASN A 101 -3.98 -2.06 13.70
C ASN A 101 -3.97 -3.38 14.49
N ASP A 102 -3.53 -4.47 13.88
CA ASP A 102 -3.45 -5.77 14.52
C ASP A 102 -2.42 -5.78 15.67
N ALA A 103 -1.25 -5.20 15.42
CA ALA A 103 -0.22 -5.04 16.45
C ALA A 103 -0.70 -4.15 17.61
N PHE A 104 -1.35 -3.03 17.29
CA PHE A 104 -1.91 -2.13 18.30
C PHE A 104 -2.97 -2.85 19.14
N ALA A 105 -3.92 -3.54 18.51
CA ALA A 105 -4.98 -4.26 19.22
C ALA A 105 -4.42 -5.35 20.15
N GLN A 106 -3.40 -6.08 19.71
CA GLN A 106 -2.76 -7.12 20.52
C GLN A 106 -1.90 -6.53 21.64
N HIS A 107 -1.13 -5.47 21.35
CA HIS A 107 -0.26 -4.82 22.34
C HIS A 107 -1.06 -4.17 23.45
N THR A 108 -2.21 -3.59 23.14
CA THR A 108 -3.07 -2.88 24.11
C THR A 108 -4.17 -3.75 24.72
N ALA A 109 -4.28 -5.01 24.31
CA ALA A 109 -5.26 -5.94 24.86
C ALA A 109 -5.12 -6.05 26.38
N ASN A 110 -6.21 -5.81 27.10
CA ASN A 110 -6.28 -5.82 28.57
C ASN A 110 -5.46 -4.71 29.27
N HIS A 111 -4.96 -3.72 28.56
CA HIS A 111 -4.31 -2.54 29.12
C HIS A 111 -5.31 -1.38 29.25
N ALA A 112 -5.14 -0.60 30.31
CA ALA A 112 -5.91 0.61 30.54
C ALA A 112 -4.97 1.77 30.93
N ASP A 113 -5.42 2.99 30.64
CA ASP A 113 -4.71 4.18 31.08
C ASP A 113 -4.80 4.38 32.61
N ALA A 114 -4.14 5.41 33.13
CA ALA A 114 -4.15 5.74 34.57
C ALA A 114 -5.57 6.01 35.16
N TYR A 115 -6.56 6.21 34.30
CA TYR A 115 -7.95 6.45 34.68
C TYR A 115 -8.85 5.21 34.47
N GLY A 116 -8.27 4.06 34.11
CA GLY A 116 -9.01 2.82 33.85
C GLY A 116 -9.73 2.79 32.51
N ARG A 117 -9.40 3.70 31.55
CA ARG A 117 -9.96 3.74 30.20
C ARG A 117 -9.11 2.88 29.27
N GLY A 118 -9.75 2.24 28.31
CA GLY A 118 -9.04 1.48 27.27
C GLY A 118 -8.04 2.37 26.50
N ILE A 119 -6.92 1.77 26.09
CA ILE A 119 -5.91 2.44 25.28
C ILE A 119 -6.44 2.61 23.84
N THR A 120 -6.27 3.80 23.31
CA THR A 120 -6.56 4.17 21.91
C THR A 120 -5.31 4.82 21.30
N LEU A 121 -5.26 5.01 19.98
CA LEU A 121 -4.15 5.72 19.34
C LEU A 121 -3.97 7.14 19.92
N LEU A 122 -5.05 7.79 20.35
CA LEU A 122 -5.01 9.15 20.88
C LEU A 122 -4.36 9.24 22.28
N ASN A 123 -4.48 8.19 23.09
CA ASN A 123 -3.94 8.15 24.46
C ASN A 123 -2.79 7.14 24.62
N LEU A 124 -2.30 6.55 23.50
CA LEU A 124 -1.12 5.68 23.52
C LEU A 124 0.09 6.47 24.03
N PRO A 125 0.75 6.01 25.09
CA PRO A 125 1.97 6.65 25.57
C PRO A 125 3.07 6.61 24.50
N GLY A 126 3.85 7.69 24.33
CA GLY A 126 4.88 7.77 23.31
C GLY A 126 5.95 6.68 23.40
N LEU A 127 6.19 6.13 24.60
CA LEU A 127 7.10 4.99 24.82
C LEU A 127 6.54 3.68 24.26
N GLU A 128 5.21 3.57 24.09
CA GLU A 128 4.54 2.37 23.60
C GLU A 128 4.37 2.38 22.06
N GLU A 129 4.64 3.50 21.40
CA GLU A 129 4.56 3.59 19.94
C GLU A 129 5.54 2.65 19.24
N TYR A 130 6.80 2.60 19.72
CA TYR A 130 7.83 1.77 19.12
C TYR A 130 7.58 0.27 19.30
N PRO A 131 7.20 -0.24 20.48
CA PRO A 131 6.73 -1.62 20.63
C PRO A 131 5.63 -2.03 19.65
N VAL A 132 4.65 -1.16 19.40
CA VAL A 132 3.59 -1.42 18.40
C VAL A 132 4.19 -1.55 17.00
N VAL A 133 5.09 -0.66 16.60
CA VAL A 133 5.77 -0.71 15.28
C VAL A 133 6.60 -1.99 15.13
N ILE A 134 7.36 -2.37 16.15
CA ILE A 134 8.18 -3.61 16.11
C ILE A 134 7.28 -4.85 16.02
N TYR A 135 6.17 -4.87 16.73
CA TYR A 135 5.24 -5.98 16.63
C TYR A 135 4.59 -6.04 15.23
N ALA A 136 4.18 -4.90 14.69
CA ALA A 136 3.67 -4.81 13.32
C ALA A 136 4.70 -5.30 12.29
N SER A 137 5.98 -4.93 12.46
CA SER A 137 7.05 -5.41 11.57
C SER A 137 7.25 -6.92 11.65
N THR A 138 7.06 -7.52 12.83
CA THR A 138 7.11 -8.98 12.99
C THR A 138 5.97 -9.66 12.24
N LEU A 139 4.75 -9.12 12.29
CA LEU A 139 3.61 -9.64 11.54
C LEU A 139 3.86 -9.55 10.02
N ALA A 140 4.34 -8.40 9.54
CA ALA A 140 4.65 -8.17 8.14
C ALA A 140 5.75 -9.13 7.64
N LEU A 141 6.84 -9.29 8.39
CA LEU A 141 7.92 -10.22 8.04
C LEU A 141 7.46 -11.68 8.06
N TYR A 142 6.57 -12.05 8.97
CA TYR A 142 5.98 -13.38 8.99
C TYR A 142 5.16 -13.64 7.72
N THR A 143 4.37 -12.66 7.27
CA THR A 143 3.62 -12.75 6.00
C THR A 143 4.56 -12.97 4.82
N LEU A 144 5.60 -12.14 4.68
CA LEU A 144 6.60 -12.30 3.62
C LEU A 144 7.31 -13.66 3.64
N ALA A 145 7.64 -14.15 4.83
CA ALA A 145 8.28 -15.46 4.97
C ALA A 145 7.34 -16.61 4.58
N THR A 146 6.05 -16.47 4.87
CA THR A 146 5.03 -17.46 4.52
C THR A 146 4.82 -17.50 3.00
N ASP A 147 4.68 -16.33 2.37
CA ASP A 147 4.53 -16.24 0.92
C ASP A 147 5.74 -16.81 0.18
N ALA A 148 6.95 -16.47 0.62
CA ALA A 148 8.18 -17.02 0.05
C ALA A 148 8.29 -18.56 0.22
N ALA A 149 7.77 -19.11 1.32
CA ALA A 149 7.75 -20.56 1.53
C ALA A 149 6.80 -21.28 0.56
N PHE A 150 5.63 -20.66 0.27
CA PHE A 150 4.70 -21.21 -0.73
C PHE A 150 5.27 -21.17 -2.15
N ASP A 151 6.00 -20.11 -2.52
CA ASP A 151 6.63 -20.00 -3.84
C ASP A 151 7.69 -21.08 -4.09
N ILE A 152 8.40 -21.52 -3.06
CA ILE A 152 9.40 -22.60 -3.17
C ILE A 152 8.73 -23.96 -3.36
N ASP A 153 7.59 -24.20 -2.73
CA ASP A 153 6.91 -25.52 -2.74
C ASP A 153 6.24 -25.82 -4.10
N ILE A 154 5.91 -24.78 -4.89
CA ILE A 154 5.30 -24.93 -6.24
C ILE A 154 6.36 -25.30 -7.31
N THR A 155 7.63 -25.03 -7.07
CA THR A 155 8.72 -25.25 -8.04
C THR A 155 9.50 -26.56 -7.84
N ALA A 156 9.17 -27.33 -6.84
CA ALA A 156 9.73 -28.64 -6.55
C ALA A 156 8.87 -29.77 -7.11
#